data_b01b589891df69eb11647d9996697e93
#
_entry.id   b01b589891df69eb11647d9996697e93
#
_cell.length_a   1.000
_cell.length_b   1.000
_cell.length_c   1.000
_cell.angle_alpha   90.00
_cell.angle_beta   90.00
_cell.angle_gamma   90.00
#
_symmetry.space_group_name_H-M   'P 1'
#
loop_
_entity.id
_entity.type
_entity.pdbx_description
1 polymer ?
#
loop_
_entity_poly.entity_id
_entity_poly.type
_entity_poly.pdbx_seq_one_letter_code
_entity_poly.pdbx_strand_id
1 'polypeptide(L)'
;MKTEQWNSKIILVEQFESNNQLLSDASMGIYFHLADNNQMIIHFKPLNEVFKQEVFTTSEGLLINFERDLIDEDDIEYALDVMSLFNKYPKFILNKLVEIKQVQSIIGLLKTEYNNKEASYIMFKTVLKVLILHLIRYQNNQFLDQDLNQKRVFQFLELMETEFLNQTKTLFYANKIGISTKRLNQILKEKLNLTAKQIIQQRQVTEAKRRLIKSEITTKELAFLLDFDSVSSFSRFF
;
A
#
# COMPACT_ATOMS: atom_id res chain seq x y z
N MET A 1 -7.03 24.31 -14.97
CA MET A 1 -6.75 23.05 -14.29
C MET A 1 -6.21 23.41 -12.92
N LYS A 2 -6.95 23.10 -11.84
CA LYS A 2 -6.45 23.28 -10.47
C LYS A 2 -5.27 22.33 -10.31
N THR A 3 -4.09 22.84 -10.06
CA THR A 3 -2.97 22.05 -9.54
C THR A 3 -3.47 21.42 -8.25
N GLU A 4 -3.84 20.15 -8.29
CA GLU A 4 -4.08 19.38 -7.08
C GLU A 4 -2.84 19.52 -6.21
N GLN A 5 -3.05 19.92 -4.97
CA GLN A 5 -1.96 20.02 -3.99
C GLN A 5 -1.52 18.59 -3.64
N TRP A 6 -0.75 17.97 -4.53
CA TRP A 6 -0.22 16.61 -4.33
C TRP A 6 0.67 16.52 -3.07
N ASN A 7 1.23 17.66 -2.61
CA ASN A 7 2.00 17.76 -1.37
C ASN A 7 1.19 17.35 -0.12
N SER A 8 -0.15 17.34 -0.20
CA SER A 8 -1.00 16.81 0.89
C SER A 8 -1.11 15.29 0.87
N LYS A 9 -0.63 14.61 -0.19
CA LYS A 9 -0.75 13.15 -0.37
C LYS A 9 0.55 12.40 -0.12
N ILE A 10 1.64 13.14 0.13
CA ILE A 10 2.94 12.56 0.41
C ILE A 10 3.79 13.50 1.23
N ILE A 11 4.55 12.93 2.15
CA ILE A 11 5.60 13.61 2.91
C ILE A 11 6.92 12.82 2.83
N LEU A 12 8.02 13.56 2.67
CA LEU A 12 9.37 13.07 2.89
C LEU A 12 9.91 13.74 4.16
N VAL A 13 10.30 12.91 5.14
CA VAL A 13 10.85 13.40 6.40
C VAL A 13 12.20 12.77 6.64
N GLU A 14 13.24 13.62 6.66
CA GLU A 14 14.55 13.22 7.15
C GLU A 14 14.55 13.35 8.69
N GLN A 15 15.21 12.43 9.37
CA GLN A 15 15.27 12.41 10.83
C GLN A 15 13.87 12.33 11.48
N PHE A 16 13.04 11.41 10.98
CA PHE A 16 11.71 11.18 11.53
C PHE A 16 11.80 10.69 12.98
N GLU A 17 11.10 11.37 13.87
CA GLU A 17 10.97 10.99 15.27
C GLU A 17 9.59 10.39 15.56
N SER A 18 9.49 9.60 16.63
CA SER A 18 8.25 8.89 16.99
C SER A 18 7.04 9.79 17.30
N ASN A 19 7.29 11.08 17.59
CA ASN A 19 6.27 12.09 17.83
C ASN A 19 5.79 12.82 16.57
N ASN A 20 6.44 12.59 15.43
CA ASN A 20 6.02 13.17 14.16
C ASN A 20 4.73 12.51 13.68
N GLN A 21 3.82 13.32 13.10
CA GLN A 21 2.57 12.81 12.57
C GLN A 21 2.76 12.26 11.15
N LEU A 22 2.10 11.14 10.88
CA LEU A 22 1.90 10.61 9.54
C LEU A 22 0.76 11.37 8.84
N LEU A 23 0.65 11.24 7.52
CA LEU A 23 -0.44 11.86 6.73
C LEU A 23 -1.82 11.44 7.23
N SER A 24 -2.02 10.15 7.41
CA SER A 24 -3.25 9.57 7.95
C SER A 24 -3.01 8.14 8.45
N ASP A 25 -3.95 7.59 9.20
CA ASP A 25 -3.90 6.17 9.60
C ASP A 25 -3.95 5.24 8.39
N ALA A 26 -4.64 5.66 7.32
CA ALA A 26 -4.76 4.92 6.06
C ALA A 26 -3.58 5.14 5.10
N SER A 27 -2.60 5.96 5.45
CA SER A 27 -1.40 6.17 4.64
C SER A 27 -0.45 4.98 4.69
N MET A 28 0.34 4.82 3.65
CA MET A 28 1.43 3.84 3.56
C MET A 28 2.76 4.51 3.86
N GLY A 29 3.74 3.75 4.33
CA GLY A 29 5.03 4.33 4.67
C GLY A 29 6.20 3.39 4.40
N ILE A 30 7.33 3.97 3.98
CA ILE A 30 8.61 3.30 3.83
C ILE A 30 9.65 4.09 4.61
N TYR A 31 10.28 3.45 5.58
CA TYR A 31 11.36 4.04 6.36
C TYR A 31 12.68 3.37 6.04
N PHE A 32 13.66 4.17 5.65
CA PHE A 32 15.00 3.73 5.26
C PHE A 32 16.01 4.22 6.28
N HIS A 33 16.91 3.35 6.73
CA HIS A 33 18.12 3.76 7.43
C HIS A 33 19.31 2.87 7.08
N LEU A 34 20.51 3.44 7.19
CA LEU A 34 21.76 2.70 7.05
C LEU A 34 22.20 2.21 8.42
N ALA A 35 22.50 0.93 8.52
CA ALA A 35 23.12 0.36 9.72
C ALA A 35 24.66 0.47 9.65
N ASP A 36 25.33 0.37 10.81
CA ASP A 36 26.79 0.50 10.95
C ASP A 36 27.61 -0.47 10.08
N ASN A 37 26.98 -1.58 9.66
CA ASN A 37 27.61 -2.61 8.82
C ASN A 37 27.40 -2.39 7.32
N ASN A 38 27.10 -1.19 6.88
CA ASN A 38 26.77 -0.85 5.49
C ASN A 38 25.55 -1.59 4.92
N GLN A 39 24.62 -2.02 5.75
CA GLN A 39 23.35 -2.57 5.34
C GLN A 39 22.29 -1.46 5.29
N MET A 40 21.40 -1.51 4.31
CA MET A 40 20.22 -0.66 4.31
C MET A 40 19.04 -1.44 4.87
N ILE A 41 18.48 -0.95 5.98
CA ILE A 41 17.30 -1.53 6.60
C ILE A 41 16.09 -0.72 6.15
N ILE A 42 15.07 -1.42 5.68
CA ILE A 42 13.85 -0.84 5.14
C ILE A 42 12.68 -1.39 5.95
N HIS A 43 11.88 -0.50 6.51
CA HIS A 43 10.66 -0.86 7.22
C HIS A 43 9.46 -0.38 6.43
N PHE A 44 8.40 -1.19 6.38
CA PHE A 44 7.16 -0.87 5.71
C PHE A 44 6.04 -0.68 6.72
N LYS A 45 5.25 0.36 6.51
CA LYS A 45 3.97 0.57 7.17
C LYS A 45 2.87 0.24 6.17
N PRO A 46 2.17 -0.90 6.32
CA PRO A 46 1.02 -1.21 5.51
C PRO A 46 -0.15 -0.26 5.78
N LEU A 47 -1.16 -0.36 4.94
CA LEU A 47 -2.42 0.33 5.13
C LEU A 47 -3.03 -0.05 6.49
N ASN A 48 -3.55 0.95 7.23
CA ASN A 48 -4.22 0.77 8.52
C ASN A 48 -3.38 0.12 9.64
N GLU A 49 -2.06 0.13 9.50
CA GLU A 49 -1.14 -0.21 10.57
C GLU A 49 -0.33 1.02 11.00
N VAL A 50 0.37 0.89 12.10
CA VAL A 50 1.30 1.92 12.60
C VAL A 50 2.71 1.37 12.59
N PHE A 51 3.70 2.25 12.42
CA PHE A 51 5.07 1.86 12.70
C PHE A 51 5.23 1.54 14.19
N LYS A 52 5.96 0.47 14.49
CA LYS A 52 6.40 0.22 15.86
C LYS A 52 7.42 1.29 16.25
N GLN A 53 7.35 1.81 17.47
CA GLN A 53 8.27 2.86 17.95
C GLN A 53 9.74 2.47 17.83
N GLU A 54 10.05 1.17 17.97
CA GLU A 54 11.39 0.61 17.84
C GLU A 54 12.02 0.80 16.45
N VAL A 55 11.21 1.13 15.44
CA VAL A 55 11.70 1.39 14.07
C VAL A 55 12.54 2.66 14.00
N PHE A 56 12.25 3.65 14.84
CA PHE A 56 12.85 4.99 14.81
C PHE A 56 13.96 5.19 15.83
N THR A 57 14.73 4.14 16.13
CA THR A 57 15.83 4.18 17.11
C THR A 57 17.09 4.88 16.62
N THR A 58 17.18 5.15 15.31
CA THR A 58 18.32 5.83 14.70
C THR A 58 17.91 7.20 14.19
N SER A 59 18.66 8.24 14.54
CA SER A 59 18.41 9.64 14.13
C SER A 59 18.64 9.92 12.63
N GLU A 60 19.18 8.98 11.87
CA GLU A 60 19.57 9.15 10.47
C GLU A 60 18.74 8.28 9.51
N GLY A 61 17.43 8.44 9.56
CA GLY A 61 16.53 7.73 8.64
C GLY A 61 15.73 8.66 7.74
N LEU A 62 15.23 8.12 6.65
CA LEU A 62 14.32 8.80 5.75
C LEU A 62 12.98 8.08 5.77
N LEU A 63 11.91 8.81 6.09
CA LEU A 63 10.53 8.36 5.91
C LEU A 63 9.96 8.91 4.61
N ILE A 64 9.40 8.04 3.79
CA ILE A 64 8.48 8.36 2.69
C ILE A 64 7.11 7.86 3.12
N ASN A 65 6.17 8.79 3.40
CA ASN A 65 4.81 8.46 3.80
C ASN A 65 3.82 9.04 2.79
N PHE A 66 2.93 8.22 2.26
CA PHE A 66 2.06 8.59 1.14
C PHE A 66 0.68 7.95 1.23
N GLU A 67 -0.30 8.61 0.64
CA GLU A 67 -1.66 8.08 0.53
C GLU A 67 -1.74 6.94 -0.48
N ARG A 68 -2.62 5.97 -0.22
CA ARG A 68 -2.78 4.78 -1.06
C ARG A 68 -3.13 5.10 -2.52
N ASP A 69 -3.85 6.17 -2.77
CA ASP A 69 -4.27 6.57 -4.12
C ASP A 69 -3.10 6.96 -5.04
N LEU A 70 -1.90 7.17 -4.48
CA LEU A 70 -0.66 7.29 -5.25
C LEU A 70 -0.24 5.97 -5.92
N ILE A 71 -0.71 4.85 -5.42
CA ILE A 71 -0.40 3.50 -5.93
C ILE A 71 -1.54 2.93 -6.76
N ASP A 72 -2.79 3.36 -6.49
CA ASP A 72 -3.97 2.91 -7.25
C ASP A 72 -3.87 3.37 -8.71
N GLU A 73 -3.20 2.55 -9.48
CA GLU A 73 -3.16 2.61 -10.94
C GLU A 73 -4.10 1.54 -11.50
N ASP A 74 -4.47 1.70 -12.77
CA ASP A 74 -5.26 0.71 -13.52
C ASP A 74 -4.46 -0.61 -13.76
N ASP A 75 -3.24 -0.71 -13.22
CA ASP A 75 -2.35 -1.86 -13.26
C ASP A 75 -2.52 -2.72 -12.01
N ILE A 76 -3.36 -3.74 -12.13
CA ILE A 76 -3.71 -4.66 -11.04
C ILE A 76 -2.49 -5.45 -10.56
N GLU A 77 -1.61 -5.89 -11.47
CA GLU A 77 -0.41 -6.65 -11.10
C GLU A 77 0.52 -5.82 -10.23
N TYR A 78 0.76 -4.57 -10.62
CA TYR A 78 1.56 -3.65 -9.82
C TYR A 78 0.94 -3.40 -8.44
N ALA A 79 -0.37 -3.16 -8.37
CA ALA A 79 -1.06 -2.94 -7.10
C ALA A 79 -0.94 -4.15 -6.16
N LEU A 80 -1.05 -5.36 -6.69
CA LEU A 80 -0.87 -6.61 -5.93
C LEU A 80 0.56 -6.77 -5.43
N ASP A 81 1.54 -6.50 -6.27
CA ASP A 81 2.96 -6.58 -5.89
C ASP A 81 3.30 -5.57 -4.80
N VAL A 82 2.75 -4.35 -4.86
CA VAL A 82 2.91 -3.34 -3.81
C VAL A 82 2.27 -3.81 -2.51
N MET A 83 1.03 -4.29 -2.54
CA MET A 83 0.38 -4.83 -1.35
C MET A 83 1.17 -5.99 -0.76
N SER A 84 1.71 -6.86 -1.63
CA SER A 84 2.59 -7.95 -1.24
C SER A 84 3.84 -7.43 -0.51
N LEU A 85 4.53 -6.46 -1.09
CA LEU A 85 5.73 -5.87 -0.50
C LEU A 85 5.46 -5.33 0.91
N PHE A 86 4.39 -4.55 1.09
CA PHE A 86 4.09 -3.90 2.36
C PHE A 86 3.56 -4.83 3.44
N ASN A 87 2.80 -5.87 3.08
CA ASN A 87 2.18 -6.77 4.05
C ASN A 87 3.02 -8.00 4.38
N LYS A 88 4.01 -8.31 3.57
CA LYS A 88 4.79 -9.56 3.70
C LYS A 88 5.85 -9.49 4.77
N TYR A 89 6.53 -8.35 4.86
CA TYR A 89 7.58 -8.15 5.84
C TYR A 89 7.51 -6.74 6.43
N PRO A 90 7.44 -6.63 7.75
CA PRO A 90 7.55 -5.33 8.40
C PRO A 90 8.97 -4.76 8.25
N LYS A 91 9.95 -5.60 7.88
CA LYS A 91 11.36 -5.25 7.75
C LYS A 91 12.01 -6.03 6.62
N PHE A 92 12.83 -5.33 5.85
CA PHE A 92 13.60 -5.85 4.73
C PHE A 92 15.04 -5.31 4.79
N ILE A 93 16.04 -6.13 4.49
CA ILE A 93 17.45 -5.75 4.60
C ILE A 93 18.15 -5.94 3.25
N LEU A 94 18.73 -4.85 2.73
CA LEU A 94 19.62 -4.89 1.58
C LEU A 94 21.06 -5.03 2.06
N ASN A 95 21.76 -6.05 1.56
CA ASN A 95 23.14 -6.34 1.88
C ASN A 95 24.09 -6.08 0.71
N LYS A 96 23.56 -5.98 -0.52
CA LYS A 96 24.38 -5.76 -1.70
C LYS A 96 24.59 -4.28 -1.97
N LEU A 97 25.83 -3.85 -1.98
CA LEU A 97 26.22 -2.45 -2.17
C LEU A 97 25.62 -1.85 -3.46
N VAL A 98 25.49 -2.63 -4.52
CA VAL A 98 24.92 -2.17 -5.80
C VAL A 98 23.44 -1.85 -5.64
N GLU A 99 22.67 -2.71 -4.94
CA GLU A 99 21.25 -2.50 -4.68
C GLU A 99 21.04 -1.27 -3.78
N ILE A 100 21.85 -1.13 -2.73
CA ILE A 100 21.84 0.03 -1.82
C ILE A 100 22.09 1.33 -2.58
N LYS A 101 23.13 1.38 -3.42
CA LYS A 101 23.46 2.57 -4.23
C LYS A 101 22.33 2.92 -5.20
N GLN A 102 21.68 1.93 -5.81
CA GLN A 102 20.53 2.16 -6.69
C GLN A 102 19.35 2.78 -5.93
N VAL A 103 19.01 2.22 -4.77
CA VAL A 103 17.94 2.78 -3.92
C VAL A 103 18.28 4.20 -3.48
N GLN A 104 19.51 4.46 -3.03
CA GLN A 104 19.97 5.80 -2.66
C GLN A 104 19.88 6.80 -3.80
N SER A 105 20.23 6.40 -5.02
CA SER A 105 20.12 7.25 -6.21
C SER A 105 18.67 7.63 -6.53
N ILE A 106 17.74 6.66 -6.43
CA ILE A 106 16.32 6.90 -6.66
C ILE A 106 15.74 7.80 -5.55
N ILE A 107 16.13 7.58 -4.29
CA ILE A 107 15.76 8.45 -3.16
C ILE A 107 16.28 9.88 -3.41
N GLY A 108 17.50 10.03 -3.92
CA GLY A 108 18.05 11.34 -4.30
C GLY A 108 17.18 12.05 -5.34
N LEU A 109 16.71 11.35 -6.37
CA LEU A 109 15.78 11.90 -7.36
C LEU A 109 14.45 12.29 -6.72
N LEU A 110 13.89 11.46 -5.84
CA LEU A 110 12.65 11.78 -5.12
C LEU A 110 12.79 13.05 -4.26
N LYS A 111 13.90 13.20 -3.54
CA LYS A 111 14.18 14.39 -2.73
C LYS A 111 14.28 15.64 -3.60
N THR A 112 15.00 15.53 -4.72
CA THR A 112 15.14 16.65 -5.68
C THR A 112 13.78 17.07 -6.21
N GLU A 113 12.95 16.12 -6.64
CA GLU A 113 11.62 16.42 -7.16
C GLU A 113 10.68 16.95 -6.07
N TYR A 114 10.73 16.40 -4.85
CA TYR A 114 9.93 16.85 -3.72
C TYR A 114 10.18 18.32 -3.34
N ASN A 115 11.45 18.76 -3.43
CA ASN A 115 11.87 20.11 -3.09
C ASN A 115 11.77 21.08 -4.28
N ASN A 116 11.43 20.60 -5.47
CA ASN A 116 11.30 21.42 -6.67
C ASN A 116 9.94 22.14 -6.69
N LYS A 117 9.96 23.47 -6.79
CA LYS A 117 8.73 24.29 -6.87
C LYS A 117 7.92 24.05 -8.16
N GLU A 118 8.59 23.61 -9.21
CA GLU A 118 8.00 23.25 -10.49
C GLU A 118 7.70 21.75 -10.63
N ALA A 119 7.72 21.03 -9.49
CA ALA A 119 7.54 19.60 -9.44
C ALA A 119 6.25 19.14 -10.13
N SER A 120 6.39 18.14 -10.97
CA SER A 120 5.27 17.47 -11.62
C SER A 120 4.81 16.29 -10.77
N TYR A 121 3.52 16.26 -10.42
CA TYR A 121 2.90 15.11 -9.78
C TYR A 121 3.20 13.80 -10.51
N ILE A 122 3.13 13.82 -11.84
CA ILE A 122 3.41 12.64 -12.67
C ILE A 122 4.87 12.20 -12.52
N MET A 123 5.82 13.14 -12.52
CA MET A 123 7.25 12.82 -12.35
C MET A 123 7.49 12.19 -10.98
N PHE A 124 6.98 12.83 -9.92
CA PHE A 124 7.14 12.33 -8.57
C PHE A 124 6.55 10.91 -8.42
N LYS A 125 5.31 10.71 -8.88
CA LYS A 125 4.62 9.41 -8.86
C LYS A 125 5.41 8.33 -9.62
N THR A 126 5.98 8.71 -10.77
CA THR A 126 6.79 7.79 -11.59
C THR A 126 8.07 7.37 -10.86
N VAL A 127 8.78 8.31 -10.25
CA VAL A 127 10.02 7.99 -9.49
C VAL A 127 9.70 7.15 -8.26
N LEU A 128 8.60 7.43 -7.55
CA LEU A 128 8.12 6.59 -6.45
C LEU A 128 7.79 5.16 -6.93
N LYS A 129 7.11 5.02 -8.08
CA LYS A 129 6.83 3.71 -8.69
C LYS A 129 8.13 2.97 -9.01
N VAL A 130 9.12 3.64 -9.59
CA VAL A 130 10.43 3.04 -9.87
C VAL A 130 11.10 2.55 -8.58
N LEU A 131 11.07 3.33 -7.50
CA LEU A 131 11.59 2.90 -6.19
C LEU A 131 10.91 1.63 -5.72
N ILE A 132 9.59 1.60 -5.70
CA ILE A 132 8.80 0.45 -5.23
C ILE A 132 9.07 -0.78 -6.09
N LEU A 133 9.14 -0.65 -7.42
CA LEU A 133 9.47 -1.76 -8.32
C LEU A 133 10.86 -2.34 -8.05
N HIS A 134 11.87 -1.50 -7.73
CA HIS A 134 13.18 -2.01 -7.31
C HIS A 134 13.10 -2.79 -6.00
N LEU A 135 12.35 -2.29 -5.00
CA LEU A 135 12.16 -2.98 -3.73
C LEU A 135 11.44 -4.32 -3.91
N ILE A 136 10.40 -4.39 -4.75
CA ILE A 136 9.72 -5.64 -5.12
C ILE A 136 10.72 -6.63 -5.74
N ARG A 137 11.52 -6.18 -6.71
CA ARG A 137 12.55 -7.02 -7.35
C ARG A 137 13.55 -7.57 -6.35
N TYR A 138 14.07 -6.73 -5.46
CA TYR A 138 15.07 -7.15 -4.48
C TYR A 138 14.48 -8.10 -3.44
N GLN A 139 13.25 -7.85 -3.05
CA GLN A 139 12.51 -8.72 -2.16
C GLN A 139 12.29 -10.10 -2.80
N ASN A 140 11.85 -10.19 -4.04
CA ASN A 140 11.61 -11.46 -4.74
C ASN A 140 12.87 -12.34 -4.84
N ASN A 141 14.05 -11.75 -4.89
CA ASN A 141 15.32 -12.50 -4.87
C ASN A 141 15.69 -13.08 -3.49
N GLN A 142 15.00 -12.71 -2.41
CA GLN A 142 15.26 -13.17 -1.03
C GLN A 142 14.22 -14.21 -0.54
N PHE A 143 13.28 -14.60 -1.42
CA PHE A 143 12.16 -15.48 -1.06
C PHE A 143 12.49 -16.95 -1.16
N LEU A 144 12.84 -17.59 -0.04
CA LEU A 144 12.88 -19.06 0.04
C LEU A 144 11.86 -19.69 0.99
N ASP A 145 11.31 -18.95 1.97
CA ASP A 145 10.34 -19.54 2.92
C ASP A 145 9.13 -18.63 3.15
N GLN A 146 8.04 -18.88 2.43
CA GLN A 146 6.74 -18.26 2.74
C GLN A 146 5.98 -19.11 3.75
N ASP A 147 5.62 -18.53 4.91
CA ASP A 147 4.60 -19.10 5.79
C ASP A 147 3.30 -19.35 5.00
N LEU A 148 2.72 -20.56 5.17
CA LEU A 148 1.48 -20.97 4.49
C LEU A 148 0.34 -19.96 4.68
N ASN A 149 0.24 -19.34 5.86
CA ASN A 149 -0.77 -18.31 6.13
C ASN A 149 -0.54 -17.05 5.31
N GLN A 150 0.70 -16.67 5.11
CA GLN A 150 1.07 -15.55 4.27
C GLN A 150 0.71 -15.78 2.81
N LYS A 151 0.99 -16.98 2.30
CA LYS A 151 0.56 -17.39 0.96
C LYS A 151 -0.96 -17.29 0.79
N ARG A 152 -1.74 -17.67 1.82
CA ARG A 152 -3.19 -17.53 1.81
C ARG A 152 -3.68 -16.08 1.82
N VAL A 153 -2.97 -15.19 2.52
CA VAL A 153 -3.26 -13.74 2.47
C VAL A 153 -3.10 -13.23 1.04
N PHE A 154 -2.03 -13.61 0.34
CA PHE A 154 -1.83 -13.20 -1.05
C PHE A 154 -2.90 -13.72 -1.97
N GLN A 155 -3.22 -15.01 -1.89
CA GLN A 155 -4.30 -15.59 -2.68
C GLN A 155 -5.63 -14.86 -2.45
N PHE A 156 -5.90 -14.44 -1.21
CA PHE A 156 -7.09 -13.64 -0.91
C PHE A 156 -7.02 -12.26 -1.55
N LEU A 157 -5.91 -11.54 -1.42
CA LEU A 157 -5.75 -10.20 -1.96
C LEU A 157 -5.82 -10.20 -3.49
N GLU A 158 -5.17 -11.15 -4.14
CA GLU A 158 -5.20 -11.34 -5.59
C GLU A 158 -6.63 -11.60 -6.09
N LEU A 159 -7.32 -12.57 -5.50
CA LEU A 159 -8.72 -12.86 -5.82
C LEU A 159 -9.63 -11.66 -5.53
N MET A 160 -9.38 -10.94 -4.45
CA MET A 160 -10.16 -9.77 -4.08
C MET A 160 -9.99 -8.65 -5.12
N GLU A 161 -8.78 -8.34 -5.58
CA GLU A 161 -8.57 -7.31 -6.61
C GLU A 161 -9.25 -7.65 -7.94
N THR A 162 -9.33 -8.92 -8.30
CA THR A 162 -9.99 -9.34 -9.56
C THR A 162 -11.51 -9.44 -9.45
N GLU A 163 -12.03 -9.76 -8.27
CA GLU A 163 -13.44 -10.16 -8.10
C GLU A 163 -14.28 -9.20 -7.24
N PHE A 164 -13.71 -8.17 -6.61
CA PHE A 164 -14.41 -7.33 -5.61
C PHE A 164 -15.66 -6.62 -6.13
N LEU A 165 -15.78 -6.41 -7.45
CA LEU A 165 -16.97 -5.83 -8.07
C LEU A 165 -18.12 -6.84 -8.17
N ASN A 166 -17.80 -8.12 -8.38
CA ASN A 166 -18.78 -9.18 -8.65
C ASN A 166 -19.02 -10.06 -7.41
N GLN A 167 -18.07 -10.10 -6.48
CA GLN A 167 -18.07 -11.00 -5.34
C GLN A 167 -17.78 -10.24 -4.03
N THR A 168 -18.84 -9.97 -3.27
CA THR A 168 -18.75 -9.23 -2.00
C THR A 168 -18.71 -10.15 -0.77
N LYS A 169 -19.04 -11.46 -0.95
CA LYS A 169 -19.17 -12.43 0.15
C LYS A 169 -17.85 -13.10 0.48
N THR A 170 -17.42 -13.00 1.74
CA THR A 170 -16.21 -13.66 2.27
C THR A 170 -16.16 -15.17 1.97
N LEU A 171 -17.33 -15.82 1.91
CA LEU A 171 -17.45 -17.26 1.64
C LEU A 171 -16.88 -17.64 0.27
N PHE A 172 -17.08 -16.80 -0.76
CA PHE A 172 -16.53 -17.03 -2.10
C PHE A 172 -15.00 -17.17 -2.04
N TYR A 173 -14.34 -16.22 -1.42
CA TYR A 173 -12.87 -16.18 -1.30
C TYR A 173 -12.33 -17.35 -0.47
N ALA A 174 -12.98 -17.63 0.65
CA ALA A 174 -12.60 -18.73 1.53
C ALA A 174 -12.65 -20.09 0.79
N ASN A 175 -13.72 -20.32 0.00
CA ASN A 175 -13.88 -21.54 -0.79
C ASN A 175 -12.80 -21.65 -1.88
N LYS A 176 -12.47 -20.53 -2.57
CA LYS A 176 -11.42 -20.51 -3.62
C LYS A 176 -10.04 -20.82 -3.05
N ILE A 177 -9.77 -20.41 -1.80
CA ILE A 177 -8.49 -20.64 -1.10
C ILE A 177 -8.46 -22.02 -0.42
N GLY A 178 -9.62 -22.71 -0.34
CA GLY A 178 -9.74 -24.03 0.28
C GLY A 178 -9.69 -24.02 1.82
N ILE A 179 -10.22 -22.96 2.45
CA ILE A 179 -10.29 -22.81 3.91
C ILE A 179 -11.67 -22.30 4.35
N SER A 180 -11.97 -22.43 5.66
CA SER A 180 -13.21 -21.85 6.20
C SER A 180 -13.15 -20.33 6.30
N THR A 181 -14.32 -19.66 6.24
CA THR A 181 -14.43 -18.19 6.44
C THR A 181 -13.87 -17.76 7.79
N LYS A 182 -14.04 -18.57 8.84
CA LYS A 182 -13.46 -18.31 10.17
C LYS A 182 -11.94 -18.32 10.10
N ARG A 183 -11.34 -19.31 9.43
CA ARG A 183 -9.89 -19.42 9.28
C ARG A 183 -9.33 -18.30 8.44
N LEU A 184 -9.98 -17.92 7.32
CA LEU A 184 -9.59 -16.79 6.50
C LEU A 184 -9.55 -15.49 7.31
N ASN A 185 -10.63 -15.16 8.03
CA ASN A 185 -10.68 -13.96 8.86
C ASN A 185 -9.64 -13.97 10.00
N GLN A 186 -9.36 -15.15 10.60
CA GLN A 186 -8.31 -15.28 11.61
C GLN A 186 -6.94 -14.91 11.03
N ILE A 187 -6.59 -15.47 9.88
CA ILE A 187 -5.31 -15.20 9.19
C ILE A 187 -5.21 -13.74 8.79
N LEU A 188 -6.27 -13.17 8.20
CA LEU A 188 -6.28 -11.76 7.79
C LEU A 188 -6.19 -10.81 8.98
N LYS A 189 -6.86 -11.11 10.10
CA LYS A 189 -6.71 -10.33 11.33
C LYS A 189 -5.31 -10.41 11.91
N GLU A 190 -4.71 -11.61 11.91
CA GLU A 190 -3.34 -11.80 12.39
C GLU A 190 -2.32 -11.04 11.55
N LYS A 191 -2.47 -11.03 10.22
CA LYS A 191 -1.48 -10.46 9.30
C LYS A 191 -1.75 -9.02 8.88
N LEU A 192 -3.02 -8.61 8.79
CA LEU A 192 -3.45 -7.31 8.28
C LEU A 192 -4.32 -6.51 9.25
N ASN A 193 -4.61 -7.05 10.41
CA ASN A 193 -5.50 -6.46 11.42
C ASN A 193 -6.94 -6.20 10.94
N LEU A 194 -7.33 -6.75 9.78
CA LEU A 194 -8.60 -6.54 9.10
C LEU A 194 -9.30 -7.88 8.82
N THR A 195 -10.62 -7.84 8.75
CA THR A 195 -11.42 -8.97 8.22
C THR A 195 -11.51 -8.91 6.71
N ALA A 196 -11.80 -10.04 6.05
CA ALA A 196 -12.04 -10.08 4.61
C ALA A 196 -13.12 -9.06 4.17
N LYS A 197 -14.22 -8.96 4.93
CA LYS A 197 -15.29 -8.00 4.66
C LYS A 197 -14.77 -6.56 4.67
N GLN A 198 -13.97 -6.18 5.67
CA GLN A 198 -13.40 -4.83 5.77
C GLN A 198 -12.48 -4.51 4.59
N ILE A 199 -11.64 -5.46 4.18
CA ILE A 199 -10.73 -5.27 3.04
C ILE A 199 -11.52 -5.08 1.74
N ILE A 200 -12.52 -5.94 1.47
CA ILE A 200 -13.39 -5.81 0.30
C ILE A 200 -14.10 -4.45 0.31
N GLN A 201 -14.67 -4.05 1.44
CA GLN A 201 -15.37 -2.78 1.58
C GLN A 201 -14.45 -1.58 1.34
N GLN A 202 -13.25 -1.58 1.88
CA GLN A 202 -12.26 -0.52 1.62
C GLN A 202 -11.92 -0.42 0.13
N ARG A 203 -11.76 -1.54 -0.54
CA ARG A 203 -11.49 -1.57 -1.98
C ARG A 203 -12.68 -1.02 -2.79
N GLN A 204 -13.91 -1.39 -2.40
CA GLN A 204 -15.13 -0.85 -3.02
C GLN A 204 -15.25 0.67 -2.85
N VAL A 205 -14.96 1.19 -1.64
CA VAL A 205 -14.95 2.65 -1.40
C VAL A 205 -13.91 3.35 -2.26
N THR A 206 -12.71 2.80 -2.37
CA THR A 206 -11.65 3.35 -3.21
C THR A 206 -12.08 3.40 -4.68
N GLU A 207 -12.66 2.33 -5.20
CA GLU A 207 -13.15 2.28 -6.58
C GLU A 207 -14.31 3.24 -6.81
N ALA A 208 -15.22 3.36 -5.83
CA ALA A 208 -16.31 4.32 -5.87
C ALA A 208 -15.81 5.76 -6.00
N LYS A 209 -14.86 6.14 -5.15
CA LYS A 209 -14.22 7.47 -5.20
C LYS A 209 -13.58 7.73 -6.56
N ARG A 210 -12.79 6.78 -7.06
CA ARG A 210 -12.13 6.88 -8.37
C ARG A 210 -13.12 7.18 -9.49
N ARG A 211 -14.21 6.38 -9.58
CA ARG A 211 -15.22 6.53 -10.64
C ARG A 211 -16.02 7.82 -10.54
N LEU A 212 -16.38 8.23 -9.33
CA LEU A 212 -17.08 9.50 -9.10
C LEU A 212 -16.22 10.71 -9.46
N ILE A 213 -14.92 10.71 -9.09
CA ILE A 213 -13.99 11.80 -9.43
C ILE A 213 -13.81 11.92 -10.95
N LYS A 214 -13.74 10.79 -11.65
CA LYS A 214 -13.63 10.77 -13.12
C LYS A 214 -14.97 11.09 -13.83
N SER A 215 -16.08 11.24 -13.09
CA SER A 215 -17.42 11.43 -13.63
C SER A 215 -17.85 10.35 -14.65
N GLU A 216 -17.32 9.15 -14.51
CA GLU A 216 -17.58 8.01 -15.40
C GLU A 216 -18.95 7.36 -15.15
N ILE A 217 -19.53 7.61 -13.96
CA ILE A 217 -20.72 6.88 -13.50
C ILE A 217 -21.54 7.75 -12.54
N THR A 218 -22.86 7.58 -12.55
CA THR A 218 -23.75 8.23 -11.57
C THR A 218 -23.72 7.50 -10.22
N THR A 219 -24.08 8.19 -9.13
CA THR A 219 -24.19 7.58 -7.80
C THR A 219 -25.14 6.38 -7.80
N LYS A 220 -26.21 6.43 -8.60
CA LYS A 220 -27.19 5.35 -8.73
C LYS A 220 -26.58 4.12 -9.40
N GLU A 221 -25.93 4.30 -10.53
CA GLU A 221 -25.26 3.21 -11.26
C GLU A 221 -24.14 2.60 -10.43
N LEU A 222 -23.39 3.45 -9.70
CA LEU A 222 -22.32 3.01 -8.82
C LEU A 222 -22.84 2.15 -7.65
N ALA A 223 -23.97 2.53 -7.03
CA ALA A 223 -24.59 1.74 -5.98
C ALA A 223 -24.91 0.31 -6.45
N PHE A 224 -25.51 0.18 -7.63
CA PHE A 224 -25.83 -1.13 -8.21
C PHE A 224 -24.58 -1.90 -8.65
N LEU A 225 -23.58 -1.22 -9.21
CA LEU A 225 -22.32 -1.86 -9.61
C LEU A 225 -21.58 -2.49 -8.41
N LEU A 226 -21.68 -1.87 -7.24
CA LEU A 226 -21.06 -2.34 -6.00
C LEU A 226 -21.97 -3.30 -5.19
N ASP A 227 -23.03 -3.83 -5.82
CA ASP A 227 -23.95 -4.82 -5.24
C ASP A 227 -24.75 -4.29 -4.03
N PHE A 228 -25.10 -2.99 -4.04
CA PHE A 228 -26.03 -2.42 -3.06
C PHE A 228 -27.47 -2.48 -3.55
N ASP A 229 -28.37 -2.94 -2.69
CA ASP A 229 -29.81 -3.02 -2.99
C ASP A 229 -30.47 -1.67 -3.25
N SER A 230 -29.87 -0.58 -2.75
CA SER A 230 -30.39 0.78 -2.92
C SER A 230 -29.31 1.86 -2.78
N VAL A 231 -29.58 3.03 -3.39
CA VAL A 231 -28.75 4.23 -3.23
C VAL A 231 -28.67 4.66 -1.76
N SER A 232 -29.72 4.47 -0.97
CA SER A 232 -29.74 4.80 0.45
C SER A 232 -28.79 3.90 1.27
N SER A 233 -28.71 2.60 0.91
CA SER A 233 -27.75 1.67 1.52
C SER A 233 -26.33 2.02 1.17
N PHE A 234 -26.08 2.37 -0.09
CA PHE A 234 -24.78 2.86 -0.57
C PHE A 234 -24.36 4.16 0.14
N SER A 235 -25.25 5.17 0.24
CA SER A 235 -24.92 6.45 0.87
C SER A 235 -24.63 6.34 2.39
N ARG A 236 -25.15 5.31 3.06
CA ARG A 236 -24.81 5.05 4.46
C ARG A 236 -23.47 4.31 4.61
N PHE A 237 -23.06 3.61 3.60
CA PHE A 237 -21.80 2.88 3.56
C PHE A 237 -20.64 3.77 3.12
N PHE A 238 -20.85 4.69 2.18
CA PHE A 238 -19.87 5.57 1.55
C PHE A 238 -19.62 6.84 2.39
#